data_df682508d52d15870864332acd0be988
#
_entry.id   df682508d52d15870864332acd0be988
#
_cell.length_a   1.000
_cell.length_b   1.000
_cell.length_c   1.000
_cell.angle_alpha   90.00
_cell.angle_beta   90.00
_cell.angle_gamma   90.00
#
_symmetry.space_group_name_H-M   'P 1'
#
loop_
_entity.id
_entity.type
_entity.pdbx_description
1 polymer ?
#
loop_
_entity_poly.entity_id
_entity_poly.type
_entity_poly.pdbx_seq_one_letter_code
_entity_poly.pdbx_strand_id
1 'polypeptide(L)'
;MSGMSILEILLLGVGLSMDAFAVSICKGLSVKKVKWQHLLCVGAYFGIFQALMPTLGYFLGTTFSNLIDQFDHWVAFILLAIIGVNMVREALSKDKDDDEANDDFGFKTMLLLAIATSIDALAVGVTFALEGTDIALAAGLIGLTTFTLSPLGLLVGNRFGLRYKSKAELVGGLVLIGIGLKILLEGLGLFG
;
A
#
# COMPACT_ATOMS: atom_id res chain seq x y z
N MET A 1 24.44 7.59 -19.61
CA MET A 1 23.64 6.53 -18.96
C MET A 1 22.20 6.85 -19.26
N SER A 2 21.52 6.02 -20.03
CA SER A 2 20.10 6.23 -20.37
C SER A 2 19.30 5.73 -19.19
N GLY A 3 18.68 6.65 -18.46
CA GLY A 3 17.73 6.28 -17.40
C GLY A 3 16.60 5.39 -17.93
N MET A 4 15.78 4.83 -17.04
CA MET A 4 14.68 3.91 -17.39
C MET A 4 13.72 4.54 -18.41
N SER A 5 13.23 3.72 -19.33
CA SER A 5 12.20 4.14 -20.30
C SER A 5 10.84 4.36 -19.61
N ILE A 6 9.99 5.17 -20.23
CA ILE A 6 8.62 5.43 -19.70
C ILE A 6 7.84 4.13 -19.50
N LEU A 7 8.01 3.17 -20.40
CA LEU A 7 7.33 1.86 -20.30
C LEU A 7 7.80 1.07 -19.09
N GLU A 8 9.09 1.04 -18.82
CA GLU A 8 9.67 0.37 -17.65
C GLU A 8 9.17 1.02 -16.36
N ILE A 9 9.14 2.36 -16.29
CA ILE A 9 8.61 3.10 -15.13
C ILE A 9 7.11 2.80 -14.94
N LEU A 10 6.31 2.73 -16.00
CA LEU A 10 4.89 2.39 -15.91
C LEU A 10 4.67 0.95 -15.41
N LEU A 11 5.41 -0.01 -15.93
CA LEU A 11 5.35 -1.41 -15.49
C LEU A 11 5.76 -1.54 -14.02
N LEU A 12 6.82 -0.86 -13.62
CA LEU A 12 7.25 -0.77 -12.23
C LEU A 12 6.18 -0.10 -11.36
N GLY A 13 5.58 1.00 -11.83
CA GLY A 13 4.50 1.70 -11.16
C GLY A 13 3.26 0.84 -10.93
N VAL A 14 2.88 0.01 -11.90
CA VAL A 14 1.82 -0.99 -11.73
C VAL A 14 2.22 -2.02 -10.66
N GLY A 15 3.44 -2.54 -10.70
CA GLY A 15 3.95 -3.49 -9.69
C GLY A 15 3.89 -2.91 -8.28
N LEU A 16 4.47 -1.72 -8.08
CA LEU A 16 4.47 -1.01 -6.80
C LEU A 16 3.06 -0.62 -6.31
N SER A 17 2.11 -0.43 -7.23
CA SER A 17 0.72 -0.12 -6.86
C SER A 17 -0.06 -1.32 -6.36
N MET A 18 0.45 -2.55 -6.51
CA MET A 18 -0.31 -3.76 -6.15
C MET A 18 -0.56 -3.86 -4.65
N ASP A 19 0.35 -3.40 -3.80
CA ASP A 19 0.17 -3.40 -2.35
C ASP A 19 -0.94 -2.43 -1.94
N ALA A 20 -0.92 -1.21 -2.47
CA ALA A 20 -1.98 -0.22 -2.27
C ALA A 20 -3.33 -0.69 -2.82
N PHE A 21 -3.34 -1.39 -3.97
CA PHE A 21 -4.52 -1.99 -4.56
C PHE A 21 -5.09 -3.11 -3.66
N ALA A 22 -4.24 -4.02 -3.16
CA ALA A 22 -4.66 -5.10 -2.27
C ALA A 22 -5.24 -4.56 -0.95
N VAL A 23 -4.57 -3.58 -0.32
CA VAL A 23 -5.07 -2.90 0.89
C VAL A 23 -6.39 -2.18 0.61
N SER A 24 -6.53 -1.55 -0.56
CA SER A 24 -7.78 -0.89 -0.98
C SER A 24 -8.93 -1.89 -1.15
N ILE A 25 -8.66 -3.09 -1.67
CA ILE A 25 -9.67 -4.18 -1.71
C ILE A 25 -10.09 -4.53 -0.28
N CYS A 26 -9.15 -4.74 0.63
CA CYS A 26 -9.45 -5.05 2.03
C CYS A 26 -10.30 -3.96 2.69
N LYS A 27 -9.97 -2.68 2.46
CA LYS A 27 -10.78 -1.55 2.93
C LYS A 27 -12.19 -1.56 2.31
N GLY A 28 -12.28 -1.85 1.01
CA GLY A 28 -13.57 -1.94 0.30
C GLY A 28 -14.48 -3.03 0.84
N LEU A 29 -13.92 -4.15 1.33
CA LEU A 29 -14.67 -5.24 1.95
C LEU A 29 -15.39 -4.80 3.25
N SER A 30 -14.78 -3.90 4.02
CA SER A 30 -15.30 -3.42 5.31
C SER A 30 -16.34 -2.30 5.16
N VAL A 31 -16.42 -1.64 4.00
CA VAL A 31 -17.29 -0.48 3.78
C VAL A 31 -18.69 -0.90 3.35
N LYS A 32 -19.73 -0.45 4.07
CA LYS A 32 -21.14 -0.71 3.68
C LYS A 32 -21.50 -0.07 2.33
N LYS A 33 -21.07 1.17 2.11
CA LYS A 33 -21.36 1.93 0.89
C LYS A 33 -20.20 2.86 0.54
N VAL A 34 -19.58 2.63 -0.61
CA VAL A 34 -18.52 3.52 -1.11
C VAL A 34 -19.10 4.86 -1.52
N LYS A 35 -18.54 5.93 -0.97
CA LYS A 35 -18.82 7.32 -1.35
C LYS A 35 -17.67 7.86 -2.19
N TRP A 36 -17.93 8.88 -2.98
CA TRP A 36 -16.90 9.56 -3.78
C TRP A 36 -15.71 10.03 -2.94
N GLN A 37 -15.99 10.49 -1.72
CA GLN A 37 -14.97 10.92 -0.76
C GLN A 37 -13.99 9.79 -0.38
N HIS A 38 -14.47 8.55 -0.26
CA HIS A 38 -13.63 7.38 0.02
C HIS A 38 -12.68 7.08 -1.15
N LEU A 39 -13.17 7.20 -2.40
CA LEU A 39 -12.35 7.00 -3.61
C LEU A 39 -11.24 8.04 -3.69
N LEU A 40 -11.58 9.33 -3.46
CA LEU A 40 -10.59 10.40 -3.45
C LEU A 40 -9.61 10.26 -2.30
N CYS A 41 -10.07 9.89 -1.10
CA CYS A 41 -9.22 9.68 0.06
C CYS A 41 -8.19 8.58 -0.22
N VAL A 42 -8.62 7.41 -0.64
CA VAL A 42 -7.75 6.26 -0.93
C VAL A 42 -6.77 6.61 -2.06
N GLY A 43 -7.27 7.15 -3.17
CA GLY A 43 -6.42 7.56 -4.28
C GLY A 43 -5.38 8.60 -3.87
N ALA A 44 -5.79 9.64 -3.14
CA ALA A 44 -4.89 10.72 -2.72
C ALA A 44 -3.83 10.22 -1.74
N TYR A 45 -4.22 9.50 -0.67
CA TYR A 45 -3.24 8.99 0.29
C TYR A 45 -2.24 8.05 -0.36
N PHE A 46 -2.70 7.02 -1.05
CA PHE A 46 -1.79 6.06 -1.65
C PHE A 46 -1.00 6.65 -2.81
N GLY A 47 -1.63 7.45 -3.68
CA GLY A 47 -0.94 8.08 -4.80
C GLY A 47 0.11 9.09 -4.38
N ILE A 48 -0.19 9.95 -3.37
CA ILE A 48 0.77 10.94 -2.87
C ILE A 48 1.96 10.23 -2.20
N PHE A 49 1.72 9.26 -1.33
CA PHE A 49 2.81 8.54 -0.67
C PHE A 49 3.63 7.71 -1.64
N GLN A 50 3.00 7.12 -2.64
CA GLN A 50 3.68 6.36 -3.69
C GLN A 50 4.53 7.24 -4.63
N ALA A 51 4.25 8.54 -4.71
CA ALA A 51 5.13 9.50 -5.38
C ALA A 51 6.19 10.08 -4.43
N LEU A 52 5.82 10.32 -3.18
CA LEU A 52 6.69 10.93 -2.17
C LEU A 52 7.85 9.99 -1.78
N MET A 53 7.55 8.70 -1.56
CA MET A 53 8.55 7.74 -1.09
C MET A 53 9.71 7.51 -2.07
N PRO A 54 9.50 7.29 -3.38
CA PRO A 54 10.64 7.19 -4.29
C PRO A 54 11.38 8.51 -4.42
N THR A 55 10.71 9.65 -4.26
CA THR A 55 11.37 10.94 -4.23
C THR A 55 12.30 11.06 -3.01
N LEU A 56 11.82 10.67 -1.83
CA LEU A 56 12.66 10.62 -0.61
C LEU A 56 13.81 9.61 -0.78
N GLY A 57 13.53 8.42 -1.29
CA GLY A 57 14.54 7.40 -1.58
C GLY A 57 15.62 7.90 -2.53
N TYR A 58 15.24 8.64 -3.56
CA TYR A 58 16.18 9.26 -4.51
C TYR A 58 17.15 10.22 -3.79
N PHE A 59 16.63 11.13 -2.98
CA PHE A 59 17.47 12.04 -2.21
C PHE A 59 18.35 11.33 -1.17
N LEU A 60 17.82 10.29 -0.52
CA LEU A 60 18.60 9.47 0.40
C LEU A 60 19.68 8.66 -0.33
N GLY A 61 19.37 8.12 -1.51
CA GLY A 61 20.30 7.37 -2.36
C GLY A 61 21.48 8.23 -2.83
N THR A 62 21.25 9.50 -3.12
CA THR A 62 22.33 10.45 -3.45
C THR A 62 23.22 10.78 -2.24
N THR A 63 22.73 10.59 -1.01
CA THR A 63 23.42 10.99 0.22
C THR A 63 23.94 9.79 1.02
N PHE A 64 23.19 8.67 1.09
CA PHE A 64 23.47 7.52 1.97
C PHE A 64 23.09 6.19 1.34
N SER A 65 23.88 5.68 0.41
CA SER A 65 23.54 4.42 -0.31
C SER A 65 23.57 3.14 0.54
N ASN A 66 24.06 3.14 1.78
CA ASN A 66 24.33 1.91 2.54
C ASN A 66 23.42 1.67 3.77
N LEU A 67 22.47 2.54 4.10
CA LEU A 67 21.72 2.45 5.36
C LEU A 67 20.24 2.06 5.22
N ILE A 68 19.67 2.04 4.02
CA ILE A 68 18.22 1.92 3.80
C ILE A 68 17.75 0.47 3.81
N ASP A 69 18.60 -0.48 3.37
CA ASP A 69 18.20 -1.87 3.11
C ASP A 69 17.94 -2.74 4.37
N GLN A 70 18.20 -2.23 5.58
CA GLN A 70 18.14 -3.08 6.78
C GLN A 70 16.83 -3.02 7.58
N PHE A 71 16.02 -1.96 7.42
CA PHE A 71 14.88 -1.71 8.32
C PHE A 71 13.51 -1.65 7.63
N ASP A 72 13.44 -1.50 6.32
CA ASP A 72 12.21 -1.32 5.56
C ASP A 72 11.24 -2.51 5.70
N HIS A 73 11.74 -3.74 5.62
CA HIS A 73 10.90 -4.97 5.72
C HIS A 73 10.26 -5.13 7.10
N TRP A 74 10.98 -4.76 8.18
CA TRP A 74 10.46 -4.84 9.55
C TRP A 74 9.33 -3.85 9.77
N VAL A 75 9.48 -2.62 9.27
CA VAL A 75 8.47 -1.57 9.39
C VAL A 75 7.22 -1.95 8.60
N ALA A 76 7.37 -2.41 7.35
CA ALA A 76 6.26 -2.87 6.52
C ALA A 76 5.52 -4.05 7.19
N PHE A 77 6.25 -5.06 7.68
CA PHE A 77 5.65 -6.20 8.38
C PHE A 77 4.85 -5.78 9.60
N ILE A 78 5.43 -4.96 10.50
CA ILE A 78 4.76 -4.55 11.74
C ILE A 78 3.47 -3.78 11.42
N LEU A 79 3.51 -2.85 10.46
CA LEU A 79 2.35 -2.06 10.08
C LEU A 79 1.24 -2.92 9.47
N LEU A 80 1.58 -3.80 8.52
CA LEU A 80 0.61 -4.71 7.89
C LEU A 80 0.06 -5.74 8.88
N ALA A 81 0.89 -6.24 9.80
CA ALA A 81 0.46 -7.16 10.84
C ALA A 81 -0.54 -6.49 11.81
N ILE A 82 -0.29 -5.26 12.26
CA ILE A 82 -1.21 -4.52 13.14
C ILE A 82 -2.57 -4.35 12.47
N ILE A 83 -2.59 -3.94 11.21
CA ILE A 83 -3.83 -3.72 10.47
C ILE A 83 -4.56 -5.05 10.23
N GLY A 84 -3.83 -6.07 9.77
CA GLY A 84 -4.39 -7.40 9.53
C GLY A 84 -4.98 -8.02 10.80
N VAL A 85 -4.28 -7.92 11.93
CA VAL A 85 -4.79 -8.39 13.24
C VAL A 85 -6.06 -7.64 13.65
N ASN A 86 -6.12 -6.33 13.47
CA ASN A 86 -7.33 -5.56 13.76
C ASN A 86 -8.51 -6.02 12.91
N MET A 87 -8.32 -6.23 11.60
CA MET A 87 -9.38 -6.75 10.72
C MET A 87 -9.86 -8.14 11.15
N VAL A 88 -8.94 -9.03 11.52
CA VAL A 88 -9.29 -10.38 12.02
C VAL A 88 -10.07 -10.29 13.33
N ARG A 89 -9.65 -9.41 14.25
CA ARG A 89 -10.39 -9.18 15.51
C ARG A 89 -11.80 -8.65 15.26
N GLU A 90 -11.99 -7.71 14.37
CA GLU A 90 -13.31 -7.20 13.98
C GLU A 90 -14.18 -8.30 13.37
N ALA A 91 -13.62 -9.13 12.48
CA ALA A 91 -14.34 -10.26 11.88
C ALA A 91 -14.79 -11.32 12.91
N LEU A 92 -14.02 -11.51 13.98
CA LEU A 92 -14.29 -12.50 15.03
C LEU A 92 -15.11 -11.95 16.20
N SER A 93 -15.18 -10.64 16.38
CA SER A 93 -15.99 -10.03 17.43
C SER A 93 -17.48 -10.22 17.13
N LYS A 94 -18.20 -10.79 18.10
CA LYS A 94 -19.65 -11.08 18.01
C LYS A 94 -20.53 -9.88 18.33
N ASP A 95 -19.95 -8.79 18.79
CA ASP A 95 -20.68 -7.57 19.14
C ASP A 95 -21.04 -6.83 17.83
N LYS A 96 -22.14 -7.29 17.26
CA LYS A 96 -22.83 -6.62 16.16
C LYS A 96 -23.79 -5.59 16.74
N ASP A 97 -23.28 -4.50 17.24
CA ASP A 97 -24.07 -3.28 17.29
C ASP A 97 -24.10 -2.71 15.87
N ASP A 98 -25.30 -2.76 15.30
CA ASP A 98 -25.62 -2.49 13.89
C ASP A 98 -25.41 -1.02 13.46
N ASP A 99 -24.76 -0.17 14.25
CA ASP A 99 -24.79 1.27 14.02
C ASP A 99 -23.45 1.96 13.71
N GLU A 100 -22.31 1.28 13.81
CA GLU A 100 -21.07 1.87 13.31
C GLU A 100 -20.27 0.84 12.51
N ALA A 101 -20.59 0.73 11.21
CA ALA A 101 -19.59 0.27 10.28
C ALA A 101 -18.42 1.25 10.42
N ASN A 102 -17.32 0.80 10.99
CA ASN A 102 -16.11 1.58 11.11
C ASN A 102 -15.57 1.84 9.69
N ASP A 103 -16.20 2.82 9.01
CA ASP A 103 -15.70 3.46 7.81
C ASP A 103 -14.46 4.27 8.23
N ASP A 104 -13.46 3.56 8.81
CA ASP A 104 -12.26 4.21 9.33
C ASP A 104 -11.33 4.63 8.18
N PHE A 105 -11.77 5.68 7.48
CA PHE A 105 -10.95 6.51 6.61
C PHE A 105 -10.33 7.68 7.38
N GLY A 106 -10.19 7.52 8.69
CA GLY A 106 -9.55 8.50 9.56
C GLY A 106 -8.10 8.77 9.11
N PHE A 107 -7.67 10.01 9.31
CA PHE A 107 -6.33 10.48 8.93
C PHE A 107 -5.22 9.51 9.38
N LYS A 108 -5.27 9.06 10.63
CA LYS A 108 -4.24 8.19 11.22
C LYS A 108 -4.17 6.83 10.53
N THR A 109 -5.31 6.21 10.29
CA THR A 109 -5.39 4.89 9.64
C THR A 109 -4.93 4.98 8.20
N MET A 110 -5.41 5.96 7.44
CA MET A 110 -5.02 6.14 6.05
C MET A 110 -3.54 6.49 5.90
N LEU A 111 -3.00 7.31 6.82
CA LEU A 111 -1.58 7.64 6.84
C LEU A 111 -0.70 6.40 7.07
N LEU A 112 -1.04 5.58 8.06
CA LEU A 112 -0.29 4.36 8.36
C LEU A 112 -0.32 3.37 7.20
N LEU A 113 -1.50 3.19 6.58
CA LEU A 113 -1.65 2.33 5.40
C LEU A 113 -0.82 2.84 4.22
N ALA A 114 -0.86 4.14 3.95
CA ALA A 114 -0.12 4.75 2.84
C ALA A 114 1.40 4.61 3.04
N ILE A 115 1.89 4.84 4.26
CA ILE A 115 3.31 4.61 4.58
C ILE A 115 3.67 3.14 4.37
N ALA A 116 2.88 2.21 4.95
CA ALA A 116 3.17 0.78 4.87
C ALA A 116 3.25 0.25 3.43
N THR A 117 2.35 0.73 2.55
CA THR A 117 2.26 0.27 1.16
C THR A 117 3.23 0.98 0.21
N SER A 118 3.99 1.96 0.67
CA SER A 118 4.91 2.74 -0.16
C SER A 118 6.38 2.65 0.27
N ILE A 119 6.69 1.78 1.25
CA ILE A 119 8.07 1.59 1.72
C ILE A 119 8.97 0.99 0.62
N ASP A 120 8.45 0.05 -0.15
CA ASP A 120 9.12 -0.53 -1.32
C ASP A 120 9.48 0.53 -2.38
N ALA A 121 8.61 1.50 -2.59
CA ALA A 121 8.87 2.62 -3.47
C ALA A 121 10.04 3.50 -3.00
N LEU A 122 10.31 3.56 -1.69
CA LEU A 122 11.49 4.25 -1.16
C LEU A 122 12.79 3.56 -1.63
N ALA A 123 12.86 2.23 -1.55
CA ALA A 123 14.01 1.46 -2.04
C ALA A 123 14.21 1.65 -3.56
N VAL A 124 13.12 1.63 -4.33
CA VAL A 124 13.15 1.91 -5.78
C VAL A 124 13.67 3.31 -6.07
N GLY A 125 13.34 4.31 -5.24
CA GLY A 125 13.87 5.67 -5.36
C GLY A 125 15.39 5.73 -5.25
N VAL A 126 15.99 4.93 -4.36
CA VAL A 126 17.46 4.81 -4.27
C VAL A 126 18.04 4.26 -5.57
N THR A 127 17.41 3.24 -6.16
CA THR A 127 17.83 2.68 -7.45
C THR A 127 17.75 3.73 -8.56
N PHE A 128 16.69 4.54 -8.60
CA PHE A 128 16.57 5.65 -9.57
C PHE A 128 17.74 6.66 -9.46
N ALA A 129 18.20 6.93 -8.23
CA ALA A 129 19.35 7.81 -8.03
C ALA A 129 20.64 7.21 -8.62
N LEU A 130 20.85 5.90 -8.48
CA LEU A 130 22.02 5.20 -9.01
C LEU A 130 22.00 5.08 -10.53
N GLU A 131 20.82 4.91 -11.13
CA GLU A 131 20.63 4.77 -12.58
C GLU A 131 20.54 6.11 -13.31
N GLY A 132 20.42 7.23 -12.59
CA GLY A 132 20.25 8.56 -13.18
C GLY A 132 18.90 8.76 -13.85
N THR A 133 17.85 8.09 -13.34
CA THR A 133 16.47 8.21 -13.82
C THR A 133 15.88 9.56 -13.39
N ASP A 134 15.06 10.18 -14.25
CA ASP A 134 14.32 11.42 -13.89
C ASP A 134 13.28 11.12 -12.82
N ILE A 135 13.60 11.51 -11.58
CA ILE A 135 12.72 11.26 -10.44
C ILE A 135 11.37 11.95 -10.53
N ALA A 136 11.30 13.14 -11.12
CA ALA A 136 10.03 13.87 -11.22
C ALA A 136 9.05 13.14 -12.14
N LEU A 137 9.55 12.64 -13.28
CA LEU A 137 8.77 11.83 -14.20
C LEU A 137 8.38 10.48 -13.57
N ALA A 138 9.34 9.78 -12.96
CA ALA A 138 9.12 8.48 -12.37
C ALA A 138 8.12 8.54 -11.20
N ALA A 139 8.32 9.42 -10.24
CA ALA A 139 7.41 9.61 -9.10
C ALA A 139 6.01 10.05 -9.54
N GLY A 140 5.91 10.92 -10.55
CA GLY A 140 4.64 11.36 -11.13
C GLY A 140 3.86 10.20 -11.75
N LEU A 141 4.51 9.36 -12.56
CA LEU A 141 3.88 8.19 -13.19
C LEU A 141 3.48 7.13 -12.17
N ILE A 142 4.35 6.81 -11.21
CA ILE A 142 4.08 5.83 -10.14
C ILE A 142 2.90 6.32 -9.28
N GLY A 143 2.93 7.57 -8.82
CA GLY A 143 1.85 8.15 -8.02
C GLY A 143 0.51 8.19 -8.76
N LEU A 144 0.51 8.56 -10.05
CA LEU A 144 -0.71 8.58 -10.87
C LEU A 144 -1.28 7.17 -11.10
N THR A 145 -0.42 6.20 -11.33
CA THR A 145 -0.82 4.79 -11.47
C THR A 145 -1.48 4.30 -10.17
N THR A 146 -0.87 4.56 -9.03
CA THR A 146 -1.43 4.20 -7.73
C THR A 146 -2.71 4.96 -7.43
N PHE A 147 -2.77 6.26 -7.72
CA PHE A 147 -3.98 7.06 -7.58
C PHE A 147 -5.18 6.51 -8.36
N THR A 148 -4.94 5.90 -9.51
CA THR A 148 -6.01 5.31 -10.34
C THR A 148 -6.36 3.90 -9.90
N LEU A 149 -5.38 3.07 -9.57
CA LEU A 149 -5.60 1.66 -9.21
C LEU A 149 -6.22 1.50 -7.82
N SER A 150 -5.84 2.30 -6.84
CA SER A 150 -6.32 2.15 -5.47
C SER A 150 -7.85 2.36 -5.33
N PRO A 151 -8.49 3.39 -5.91
CA PRO A 151 -9.94 3.49 -5.94
C PRO A 151 -10.64 2.32 -6.63
N LEU A 152 -10.03 1.76 -7.69
CA LEU A 152 -10.56 0.56 -8.35
C LEU A 152 -10.52 -0.64 -7.40
N GLY A 153 -9.44 -0.81 -6.64
CA GLY A 153 -9.35 -1.82 -5.58
C GLY A 153 -10.46 -1.68 -4.54
N LEU A 154 -10.73 -0.47 -4.08
CA LEU A 154 -11.81 -0.17 -3.12
C LEU A 154 -13.19 -0.55 -3.68
N LEU A 155 -13.48 -0.23 -4.94
CA LEU A 155 -14.74 -0.59 -5.61
C LEU A 155 -14.89 -2.10 -5.76
N VAL A 156 -13.82 -2.78 -6.18
CA VAL A 156 -13.81 -4.25 -6.30
C VAL A 156 -14.08 -4.88 -4.93
N GLY A 157 -13.35 -4.46 -3.89
CA GLY A 157 -13.53 -4.95 -2.52
C GLY A 157 -14.96 -4.74 -2.02
N ASN A 158 -15.53 -3.55 -2.20
CA ASN A 158 -16.90 -3.26 -1.77
C ASN A 158 -17.95 -4.14 -2.46
N ARG A 159 -17.80 -4.39 -3.75
CA ARG A 159 -18.72 -5.25 -4.49
C ARG A 159 -18.74 -6.69 -3.98
N PHE A 160 -17.60 -7.19 -3.53
CA PHE A 160 -17.50 -8.52 -2.92
C PHE A 160 -17.92 -8.52 -1.45
N GLY A 161 -17.61 -7.48 -0.68
CA GLY A 161 -17.88 -7.37 0.75
C GLY A 161 -19.35 -7.30 1.11
N LEU A 162 -20.20 -6.69 0.28
CA LEU A 162 -21.65 -6.60 0.48
C LEU A 162 -22.32 -7.98 0.62
N ARG A 163 -21.71 -9.02 0.09
CA ARG A 163 -22.27 -10.38 0.12
C ARG A 163 -21.73 -11.26 1.25
N TYR A 164 -20.52 -10.95 1.76
CA TYR A 164 -19.80 -11.81 2.70
C TYR A 164 -18.94 -11.02 3.72
N LYS A 165 -19.48 -9.95 4.32
CA LYS A 165 -18.76 -8.98 5.14
C LYS A 165 -17.77 -9.60 6.13
N SER A 166 -18.25 -10.44 7.06
CA SER A 166 -17.39 -11.02 8.13
C SER A 166 -16.32 -11.98 7.56
N LYS A 167 -16.68 -12.80 6.53
CA LYS A 167 -15.71 -13.69 5.89
C LYS A 167 -14.68 -12.92 5.08
N ALA A 168 -15.10 -11.81 4.45
CA ALA A 168 -14.24 -10.97 3.67
C ALA A 168 -13.24 -10.19 4.54
N GLU A 169 -13.66 -9.68 5.70
CA GLU A 169 -12.79 -9.04 6.70
C GLU A 169 -11.75 -10.03 7.23
N LEU A 170 -12.16 -11.26 7.54
CA LEU A 170 -11.24 -12.31 7.98
C LEU A 170 -10.20 -12.64 6.91
N VAL A 171 -10.65 -12.86 5.66
CA VAL A 171 -9.74 -13.17 4.55
C VAL A 171 -8.82 -11.98 4.26
N GLY A 172 -9.35 -10.75 4.24
CA GLY A 172 -8.56 -9.53 4.02
C GLY A 172 -7.47 -9.37 5.09
N GLY A 173 -7.81 -9.55 6.36
CA GLY A 173 -6.86 -9.49 7.46
C GLY A 173 -5.76 -10.55 7.35
N LEU A 174 -6.13 -11.78 7.01
CA LEU A 174 -5.15 -12.87 6.80
C LEU A 174 -4.24 -12.61 5.60
N VAL A 175 -4.78 -12.04 4.51
CA VAL A 175 -3.99 -11.64 3.33
C VAL A 175 -2.97 -10.56 3.70
N LEU A 176 -3.36 -9.53 4.46
CA LEU A 176 -2.44 -8.47 4.90
C LEU A 176 -1.31 -9.01 5.79
N ILE A 177 -1.64 -9.90 6.73
CA ILE A 177 -0.63 -10.57 7.56
C ILE A 177 0.30 -11.42 6.68
N GLY A 178 -0.25 -12.14 5.70
CA GLY A 178 0.52 -12.96 4.77
C GLY A 178 1.46 -12.14 3.90
N ILE A 179 1.01 -11.00 3.37
CA ILE A 179 1.84 -10.07 2.60
C ILE A 179 2.96 -9.50 3.48
N GLY A 180 2.63 -9.04 4.68
CA GLY A 180 3.63 -8.53 5.63
C GLY A 180 4.69 -9.58 5.96
N LEU A 181 4.27 -10.81 6.21
CA LEU A 181 5.19 -11.93 6.49
C LEU A 181 6.07 -12.26 5.27
N LYS A 182 5.50 -12.24 4.06
CA LYS A 182 6.26 -12.45 2.82
C LYS A 182 7.36 -11.40 2.68
N ILE A 183 7.03 -10.11 2.82
CA ILE A 183 7.97 -8.99 2.74
C ILE A 183 9.10 -9.18 3.77
N LEU A 184 8.76 -9.55 5.00
CA LEU A 184 9.75 -9.80 6.04
C LEU A 184 10.70 -10.95 5.69
N LEU A 185 10.17 -12.07 5.20
CA LEU A 185 10.96 -13.25 4.86
C LEU A 185 11.87 -13.03 3.64
N GLU A 186 11.40 -12.27 2.64
CA GLU A 186 12.20 -11.84 1.48
C GLU A 186 13.33 -10.92 1.94
N GLY A 187 13.04 -9.95 2.81
CA GLY A 187 14.04 -9.05 3.36
C GLY A 187 15.07 -9.71 4.26
N LEU A 188 14.72 -10.83 4.91
CA LEU A 188 15.66 -11.64 5.67
C LEU A 188 16.45 -12.65 4.81
N GLY A 189 16.23 -12.67 3.48
CA GLY A 189 16.93 -13.57 2.56
C GLY A 189 16.56 -15.05 2.70
N LEU A 190 15.40 -15.34 3.32
CA LEU A 190 14.93 -16.72 3.52
C LEU A 190 14.20 -17.28 2.29
N PHE A 191 13.84 -16.42 1.33
CA PHE A 191 13.30 -16.75 0.01
C PHE A 191 14.06 -15.92 -1.03
N GLY A 192 15.22 -16.39 -1.42
CA GLY A 192 16.04 -15.85 -2.49
C GLY A 192 16.41 -16.93 -3.46
#